data_66791223414d7ad2d63c974e170ebcbc
#
_entry.id   66791223414d7ad2d63c974e170ebcbc
#
_cell.length_a   1.000
_cell.length_b   1.000
_cell.length_c   1.000
_cell.angle_alpha   90.00
_cell.angle_beta   90.00
_cell.angle_gamma   90.00
#
_symmetry.space_group_name_H-M   'P 1'
#
loop_
_entity.id
_entity.type
_entity.pdbx_description
1 polymer ?
#
loop_
_entity_poly.entity_id
_entity_poly.type
_entity_poly.pdbx_seq_one_letter_code
_entity_poly.pdbx_strand_id
1 'polypeptide(L)'
;TLSVSSAASDVYKRQDLQTEIWRGRILRAVRDKEKRGGEARGAGFLQWLREREISKTRAYGLIQLAESADSMLSDGTLQESSVNQFSKRAFMETAQAVPEVQLMISEAANEGQEITRKQVRRLTDEFTAATSPLLPEEIRQRTQENLLPPRAVAPLVRELAKLPEPQQEDLRKVLRDEPELDRIKDVTS
;
A
#
# COMPACT_ATOMS: atom_id res chain seq x y z
N THR A 1 6.93 12.72 32.08
CA THR A 1 8.30 12.46 31.48
C THR A 1 8.30 11.45 30.34
N LEU A 2 7.18 10.73 30.07
CA LEU A 2 7.07 9.73 28.99
C LEU A 2 6.74 10.32 27.59
N SER A 3 6.26 11.56 27.54
CA SER A 3 5.80 12.22 26.30
C SER A 3 6.95 12.67 25.38
N VAL A 4 8.09 13.08 25.92
CA VAL A 4 9.21 13.65 25.15
C VAL A 4 9.99 12.57 24.39
N SER A 5 10.11 11.36 24.94
CA SER A 5 10.83 10.25 24.32
C SER A 5 10.10 9.68 23.08
N SER A 6 8.76 9.66 23.11
CA SER A 6 7.94 9.20 21.99
C SER A 6 8.03 10.20 20.82
N ALA A 7 7.87 11.48 21.07
CA ALA A 7 7.94 12.52 20.04
C ALA A 7 9.32 12.58 19.36
N ALA A 8 10.40 12.45 20.11
CA ALA A 8 11.76 12.42 19.55
C ALA A 8 11.99 11.18 18.67
N SER A 9 11.49 10.01 19.08
CA SER A 9 11.57 8.78 18.29
C SER A 9 10.78 8.88 16.98
N ASP A 10 9.62 9.55 17.00
CA ASP A 10 8.77 9.71 15.84
C ASP A 10 9.33 10.74 14.84
N VAL A 11 9.94 11.83 15.34
CA VAL A 11 10.68 12.79 14.50
C VAL A 11 11.87 12.09 13.81
N TYR A 12 12.61 11.24 14.51
CA TYR A 12 13.75 10.51 13.95
C TYR A 12 13.31 9.52 12.86
N LYS A 13 12.20 8.81 13.06
CA LYS A 13 11.63 7.89 12.06
C LYS A 13 11.11 8.62 10.82
N ARG A 14 10.59 9.83 10.97
CA ARG A 14 10.08 10.65 9.87
C ARG A 14 11.20 11.20 8.98
N GLN A 15 12.29 11.67 9.58
CA GLN A 15 13.49 12.08 8.84
C GLN A 15 14.12 10.93 8.05
N ASP A 16 13.93 9.70 8.51
CA ASP A 16 14.43 8.50 7.86
C ASP A 16 13.71 8.22 6.52
N LEU A 17 12.41 8.44 6.41
CA LEU A 17 11.67 8.21 5.17
C LEU A 17 12.12 9.13 4.03
N GLN A 18 12.23 10.43 4.25
CA GLN A 18 12.74 11.38 3.24
C GLN A 18 14.18 11.05 2.84
N THR A 19 15.02 10.72 3.81
CA THR A 19 16.40 10.30 3.56
C THR A 19 16.46 9.02 2.72
N GLU A 20 15.60 8.06 2.98
CA GLU A 20 15.53 6.82 2.20
C GLU A 20 15.02 7.06 0.77
N ILE A 21 14.02 7.92 0.59
CA ILE A 21 13.56 8.34 -0.75
C ILE A 21 14.71 9.00 -1.52
N TRP A 22 15.45 9.89 -0.88
CA TRP A 22 16.59 10.57 -1.50
C TRP A 22 17.71 9.59 -1.89
N ARG A 23 18.03 8.64 -1.01
CA ARG A 23 18.97 7.53 -1.32
C ARG A 23 18.49 6.71 -2.51
N GLY A 24 17.20 6.43 -2.59
CA GLY A 24 16.59 5.73 -3.71
C GLY A 24 16.73 6.49 -5.03
N ARG A 25 16.53 7.81 -5.03
CA ARG A 25 16.75 8.69 -6.20
C ARG A 25 18.19 8.64 -6.68
N ILE A 26 19.17 8.67 -5.77
CA ILE A 26 20.59 8.54 -6.11
C ILE A 26 20.87 7.18 -6.74
N LEU A 27 20.41 6.09 -6.11
CA LEU A 27 20.60 4.73 -6.62
C LEU A 27 19.96 4.55 -8.01
N ARG A 28 18.79 5.13 -8.25
CA ARG A 28 18.13 5.16 -9.55
C ARG A 28 18.98 5.87 -10.59
N ALA A 29 19.50 7.05 -10.26
CA ALA A 29 20.35 7.81 -11.16
C ALA A 29 21.63 7.03 -11.53
N VAL A 30 22.27 6.35 -10.58
CA VAL A 30 23.44 5.48 -10.84
C VAL A 30 23.04 4.31 -11.73
N ARG A 31 21.94 3.60 -11.43
CA ARG A 31 21.43 2.50 -12.24
C ARG A 31 21.20 2.91 -13.69
N ASP A 32 20.58 4.06 -13.89
CA ASP A 32 20.20 4.55 -15.22
C ASP A 32 21.42 5.06 -16.01
N LYS A 33 22.44 5.60 -15.32
CA LYS A 33 23.73 5.94 -15.92
C LYS A 33 24.47 4.69 -16.41
N GLU A 34 24.54 3.66 -15.59
CA GLU A 34 25.20 2.40 -15.94
C GLU A 34 24.49 1.66 -17.09
N LYS A 35 23.15 1.79 -17.20
CA LYS A 35 22.39 1.26 -18.35
C LYS A 35 22.73 1.93 -19.67
N ARG A 36 23.09 3.21 -19.66
CA ARG A 36 23.44 3.98 -20.88
C ARG A 36 24.85 3.67 -21.38
N GLY A 37 25.71 3.09 -20.55
CA GLY A 37 27.11 2.77 -20.86
C GLY A 37 27.34 1.58 -21.81
N GLY A 38 26.30 0.92 -22.33
CA GLY A 38 26.32 0.06 -23.52
C GLY A 38 26.87 -1.35 -23.37
N GLU A 39 27.62 -1.71 -22.36
CA GLU A 39 28.12 -3.08 -22.16
C GLU A 39 27.42 -3.80 -21.00
N ALA A 40 26.87 -4.97 -21.27
CA ALA A 40 26.22 -5.87 -20.33
C ALA A 40 25.12 -5.21 -19.45
N ARG A 41 23.90 -5.14 -19.95
CA ARG A 41 22.69 -4.62 -19.27
C ARG A 41 22.64 -4.95 -17.78
N GLY A 42 23.00 -3.98 -16.93
CA GLY A 42 22.87 -4.07 -15.47
C GLY A 42 24.07 -4.66 -14.72
N ALA A 43 25.12 -5.14 -15.38
CA ALA A 43 26.33 -5.65 -14.73
C ALA A 43 27.08 -4.55 -13.98
N GLY A 44 27.20 -3.36 -14.57
CA GLY A 44 27.88 -2.21 -13.96
C GLY A 44 27.23 -1.79 -12.64
N PHE A 45 25.89 -1.66 -12.60
CA PHE A 45 25.18 -1.29 -11.38
C PHE A 45 25.33 -2.35 -10.26
N LEU A 46 25.27 -3.64 -10.60
CA LEU A 46 25.47 -4.71 -9.63
C LEU A 46 26.91 -4.76 -9.10
N GLN A 47 27.89 -4.49 -9.94
CA GLN A 47 29.29 -4.36 -9.52
C GLN A 47 29.46 -3.15 -8.61
N TRP A 48 28.93 -1.98 -8.98
CA TRP A 48 28.93 -0.77 -8.19
C TRP A 48 28.32 -0.96 -6.80
N LEU A 49 27.22 -1.74 -6.69
CA LEU A 49 26.60 -2.08 -5.41
C LEU A 49 27.52 -2.98 -4.56
N ARG A 50 28.17 -4.00 -5.18
CA ARG A 50 29.09 -4.90 -4.46
C ARG A 50 30.28 -4.16 -3.88
N GLU A 51 30.89 -3.26 -4.66
CA GLU A 51 32.04 -2.44 -4.22
C GLU A 51 31.72 -1.55 -3.01
N ARG A 52 30.41 -1.25 -2.79
CA ARG A 52 29.92 -0.43 -1.68
C ARG A 52 29.19 -1.22 -0.61
N GLU A 53 29.25 -2.54 -0.69
CA GLU A 53 28.59 -3.45 0.26
C GLU A 53 27.07 -3.21 0.39
N ILE A 54 26.42 -2.73 -0.67
CA ILE A 54 24.99 -2.50 -0.73
C ILE A 54 24.31 -3.74 -1.30
N SER A 55 23.44 -4.39 -0.52
CA SER A 55 22.70 -5.54 -1.03
C SER A 55 21.74 -5.15 -2.16
N LYS A 56 21.63 -6.02 -3.17
CA LYS A 56 20.71 -5.84 -4.31
C LYS A 56 19.28 -5.58 -3.85
N THR A 57 18.78 -6.38 -2.93
CA THR A 57 17.41 -6.25 -2.40
C THR A 57 17.18 -4.88 -1.76
N ARG A 58 18.13 -4.39 -0.95
CA ARG A 58 18.03 -3.06 -0.33
C ARG A 58 18.05 -1.95 -1.37
N ALA A 59 18.94 -2.04 -2.36
CA ALA A 59 19.06 -1.03 -3.42
C ALA A 59 17.78 -0.91 -4.24
N TYR A 60 17.25 -2.04 -4.72
CA TYR A 60 16.00 -2.03 -5.51
C TYR A 60 14.78 -1.63 -4.67
N GLY A 61 14.72 -2.00 -3.38
CA GLY A 61 13.68 -1.53 -2.48
C GLY A 61 13.69 -0.01 -2.27
N LEU A 62 14.88 0.61 -2.17
CA LEU A 62 15.00 2.07 -2.09
C LEU A 62 14.65 2.75 -3.42
N ILE A 63 15.04 2.17 -4.55
CA ILE A 63 14.67 2.68 -5.88
C ILE A 63 13.14 2.65 -6.04
N GLN A 64 12.50 1.55 -5.70
CA GLN A 64 11.03 1.41 -5.76
C GLN A 64 10.35 2.44 -4.86
N LEU A 65 10.86 2.65 -3.64
CA LEU A 65 10.35 3.67 -2.73
C LEU A 65 10.42 5.07 -3.35
N ALA A 66 11.55 5.41 -3.99
CA ALA A 66 11.73 6.69 -4.66
C ALA A 66 10.82 6.85 -5.89
N GLU A 67 10.67 5.80 -6.70
CA GLU A 67 9.79 5.79 -7.87
C GLU A 67 8.32 5.99 -7.45
N SER A 68 7.87 5.33 -6.38
CA SER A 68 6.54 5.52 -5.82
C SER A 68 6.33 6.93 -5.28
N ALA A 69 7.34 7.49 -4.58
CA ALA A 69 7.27 8.85 -4.06
C ALA A 69 7.20 9.88 -5.19
N ASP A 70 8.04 9.73 -6.21
CA ASP A 70 8.06 10.65 -7.35
C ASP A 70 6.74 10.60 -8.13
N SER A 71 6.10 9.42 -8.25
CA SER A 71 4.78 9.28 -8.86
C SER A 71 3.72 10.07 -8.09
N MET A 72 3.58 9.82 -6.78
CA MET A 72 2.57 10.47 -5.93
C MET A 72 2.78 11.97 -5.76
N LEU A 73 4.03 12.45 -5.87
CA LEU A 73 4.36 13.87 -5.81
C LEU A 73 4.14 14.57 -7.15
N SER A 74 4.43 13.89 -8.28
CA SER A 74 4.34 14.49 -9.62
C SER A 74 2.92 14.68 -10.11
N ASP A 75 1.99 13.82 -9.70
CA ASP A 75 0.56 13.94 -10.03
C ASP A 75 -0.19 14.89 -9.07
N GLY A 76 0.50 15.43 -8.06
CA GLY A 76 -0.08 16.35 -7.09
C GLY A 76 -0.96 15.70 -6.02
N THR A 77 -1.04 14.38 -6.00
CA THR A 77 -1.84 13.63 -5.03
C THR A 77 -1.30 13.82 -3.62
N LEU A 78 0.02 13.84 -3.44
CA LEU A 78 0.70 14.02 -2.16
C LEU A 78 1.58 15.27 -2.19
N GLN A 79 1.53 16.09 -1.15
CA GLN A 79 2.44 17.22 -0.96
C GLN A 79 3.77 16.75 -0.36
N GLU A 80 4.88 17.38 -0.73
CA GLU A 80 6.21 16.99 -0.25
C GLU A 80 6.34 17.08 1.28
N SER A 81 5.72 18.08 1.90
CA SER A 81 5.66 18.25 3.35
C SER A 81 4.92 17.11 4.06
N SER A 82 3.96 16.48 3.37
CA SER A 82 3.07 15.44 3.91
C SER A 82 3.71 14.04 3.88
N VAL A 83 4.82 13.85 3.16
CA VAL A 83 5.60 12.60 3.17
C VAL A 83 5.99 12.20 4.61
N ASN A 84 6.25 13.19 5.46
CA ASN A 84 6.62 12.97 6.86
C ASN A 84 5.48 12.41 7.73
N GLN A 85 4.24 12.42 7.25
CA GLN A 85 3.10 11.84 7.97
C GLN A 85 3.07 10.31 7.87
N PHE A 86 3.83 9.73 6.96
CA PHE A 86 3.85 8.28 6.74
C PHE A 86 4.96 7.58 7.52
N SER A 87 4.66 6.40 8.06
CA SER A 87 5.70 5.41 8.27
C SER A 87 6.12 4.80 6.92
N LYS A 88 7.38 4.35 6.77
CA LYS A 88 7.86 3.72 5.52
C LYS A 88 6.96 2.60 5.00
N ARG A 89 6.48 1.74 5.92
CA ARG A 89 5.59 0.62 5.56
C ARG A 89 4.21 1.10 5.12
N ALA A 90 3.68 2.15 5.77
CA ALA A 90 2.42 2.77 5.35
C ALA A 90 2.56 3.38 3.96
N PHE A 91 3.64 4.11 3.71
CA PHE A 91 3.93 4.74 2.42
C PHE A 91 3.96 3.72 1.28
N MET A 92 4.74 2.64 1.45
CA MET A 92 4.84 1.57 0.44
C MET A 92 3.51 0.85 0.21
N GLU A 93 2.71 0.65 1.25
CA GLU A 93 1.40 0.03 1.13
C GLU A 93 0.38 0.96 0.45
N THR A 94 0.44 2.27 0.72
CA THR A 94 -0.34 3.29 0.00
C THR A 94 0.01 3.33 -1.48
N ALA A 95 1.29 3.33 -1.83
CA ALA A 95 1.75 3.35 -3.21
C ALA A 95 1.32 2.11 -4.04
N GLN A 96 0.96 1.02 -3.38
CA GLN A 96 0.46 -0.22 -4.00
C GLN A 96 -1.08 -0.32 -3.97
N ALA A 97 -1.75 0.59 -3.28
CA ALA A 97 -3.21 0.61 -3.23
C ALA A 97 -3.81 1.10 -4.56
N VAL A 98 -5.09 0.90 -4.74
CA VAL A 98 -5.83 1.45 -5.89
C VAL A 98 -5.84 2.99 -5.84
N PRO A 99 -5.92 3.69 -6.98
CA PRO A 99 -5.81 5.16 -7.05
C PRO A 99 -6.76 5.90 -6.09
N GLU A 100 -7.97 5.42 -5.93
CA GLU A 100 -8.97 6.03 -5.05
C GLU A 100 -8.54 5.96 -3.58
N VAL A 101 -7.98 4.84 -3.15
CA VAL A 101 -7.46 4.67 -1.79
C VAL A 101 -6.18 5.51 -1.60
N GLN A 102 -5.31 5.60 -2.62
CA GLN A 102 -4.15 6.48 -2.59
C GLN A 102 -4.56 7.93 -2.37
N LEU A 103 -5.57 8.40 -3.10
CA LEU A 103 -6.09 9.76 -2.98
C LEU A 103 -6.61 10.02 -1.57
N MET A 104 -7.50 9.18 -1.04
CA MET A 104 -8.06 9.32 0.30
C MET A 104 -6.99 9.40 1.40
N ILE A 105 -5.96 8.53 1.30
CA ILE A 105 -4.87 8.50 2.28
C ILE A 105 -3.97 9.73 2.15
N SER A 106 -3.70 10.16 0.91
CA SER A 106 -2.88 11.34 0.64
C SER A 106 -3.56 12.63 1.09
N GLU A 107 -4.87 12.76 0.93
CA GLU A 107 -5.66 13.86 1.47
C GLU A 107 -5.55 13.93 3.00
N ALA A 108 -5.74 12.81 3.68
CA ALA A 108 -5.57 12.73 5.13
C ALA A 108 -4.14 13.13 5.58
N ALA A 109 -3.11 12.69 4.84
CA ALA A 109 -1.73 13.09 5.09
C ALA A 109 -1.49 14.58 4.85
N ASN A 110 -2.10 15.14 3.79
CA ASN A 110 -2.02 16.57 3.47
C ASN A 110 -2.69 17.46 4.52
N GLU A 111 -3.71 16.92 5.20
CA GLU A 111 -4.34 17.53 6.38
C GLU A 111 -3.51 17.40 7.67
N GLY A 112 -2.35 16.74 7.61
CA GLY A 112 -1.44 16.55 8.73
C GLY A 112 -1.73 15.32 9.60
N GLN A 113 -2.59 14.42 9.16
CA GLN A 113 -2.86 13.17 9.88
C GLN A 113 -1.68 12.21 9.76
N GLU A 114 -1.31 11.57 10.85
CA GLU A 114 -0.30 10.51 10.85
C GLU A 114 -0.86 9.23 10.19
N ILE A 115 -0.17 8.74 9.17
CA ILE A 115 -0.60 7.57 8.40
C ILE A 115 0.16 6.33 8.85
N THR A 116 -0.56 5.42 9.47
CA THR A 116 -0.05 4.12 9.90
C THR A 116 -0.44 3.00 8.91
N ARG A 117 0.35 1.94 8.87
CA ARG A 117 0.04 0.76 8.07
C ARG A 117 -1.36 0.18 8.37
N LYS A 118 -1.78 0.23 9.64
CA LYS A 118 -3.10 -0.27 10.05
C LYS A 118 -4.23 0.54 9.43
N GLN A 119 -4.08 1.87 9.34
CA GLN A 119 -5.07 2.74 8.69
C GLN A 119 -5.15 2.47 7.18
N VAL A 120 -3.98 2.35 6.49
CA VAL A 120 -3.95 2.03 5.06
C VAL A 120 -4.69 0.73 4.77
N ARG A 121 -4.41 -0.33 5.53
CA ARG A 121 -5.08 -1.62 5.37
C ARG A 121 -6.56 -1.54 5.63
N ARG A 122 -6.97 -0.85 6.70
CA ARG A 122 -8.38 -0.68 7.02
C ARG A 122 -9.12 0.02 5.87
N LEU A 123 -8.61 1.14 5.38
CA LEU A 123 -9.22 1.87 4.27
C LEU A 123 -9.25 1.04 2.98
N THR A 124 -8.17 0.28 2.70
CA THR A 124 -8.15 -0.64 1.56
C THR A 124 -9.21 -1.74 1.69
N ASP A 125 -9.38 -2.31 2.87
CA ASP A 125 -10.38 -3.35 3.12
C ASP A 125 -11.80 -2.76 3.03
N GLU A 126 -12.04 -1.58 3.61
CA GLU A 126 -13.32 -0.85 3.52
C GLU A 126 -13.68 -0.55 2.07
N PHE A 127 -12.76 0.01 1.31
CA PHE A 127 -12.97 0.31 -0.11
C PHE A 127 -13.23 -0.97 -0.93
N THR A 128 -12.40 -2.00 -0.75
CA THR A 128 -12.56 -3.28 -1.46
C THR A 128 -13.91 -3.92 -1.17
N ALA A 129 -14.34 -3.94 0.08
CA ALA A 129 -15.61 -4.53 0.48
C ALA A 129 -16.83 -3.73 -0.04
N ALA A 130 -16.71 -2.41 -0.12
CA ALA A 130 -17.78 -1.53 -0.59
C ALA A 130 -17.93 -1.47 -2.11
N THR A 131 -16.84 -1.66 -2.87
CA THR A 131 -16.82 -1.38 -4.32
C THR A 131 -16.57 -2.59 -5.20
N SER A 132 -16.12 -3.73 -4.65
CA SER A 132 -15.74 -4.87 -5.47
C SER A 132 -16.90 -5.40 -6.32
N PRO A 133 -16.76 -5.50 -7.65
CA PRO A 133 -17.74 -6.10 -8.53
C PRO A 133 -17.86 -7.62 -8.35
N LEU A 134 -16.92 -8.25 -7.63
CA LEU A 134 -16.96 -9.67 -7.33
C LEU A 134 -17.96 -10.03 -6.23
N LEU A 135 -18.43 -9.05 -5.47
CA LEU A 135 -19.44 -9.24 -4.43
C LEU A 135 -20.84 -8.92 -4.94
N PRO A 136 -21.87 -9.69 -4.52
CA PRO A 136 -23.26 -9.30 -4.66
C PRO A 136 -23.54 -7.92 -4.06
N GLU A 137 -24.50 -7.20 -4.63
CA GLU A 137 -24.90 -5.86 -4.17
C GLU A 137 -25.33 -5.86 -2.70
N GLU A 138 -26.03 -6.88 -2.30
CA GLU A 138 -26.55 -7.04 -0.93
C GLU A 138 -25.43 -7.12 0.11
N ILE A 139 -24.32 -7.79 -0.23
CA ILE A 139 -23.14 -7.85 0.64
C ILE A 139 -22.43 -6.50 0.71
N ARG A 140 -22.30 -5.80 -0.41
CA ARG A 140 -21.72 -4.46 -0.45
C ARG A 140 -22.51 -3.46 0.40
N GLN A 141 -23.84 -3.46 0.27
CA GLN A 141 -24.70 -2.61 1.06
C GLN A 141 -24.61 -2.92 2.57
N ARG A 142 -24.65 -4.19 2.95
CA ARG A 142 -24.47 -4.61 4.35
C ARG A 142 -23.12 -4.19 4.93
N THR A 143 -22.08 -4.16 4.11
CA THR A 143 -20.78 -3.68 4.54
C THR A 143 -20.76 -2.16 4.73
N GLN A 144 -21.40 -1.41 3.83
CA GLN A 144 -21.58 0.03 3.95
C GLN A 144 -22.42 0.43 5.17
N GLU A 145 -23.41 -0.36 5.50
CA GLU A 145 -24.27 -0.20 6.69
C GLU A 145 -23.61 -0.70 8.00
N ASN A 146 -22.34 -1.14 7.93
CA ASN A 146 -21.59 -1.73 9.05
C ASN A 146 -22.21 -3.02 9.65
N LEU A 147 -23.08 -3.71 8.90
CA LEU A 147 -23.64 -4.99 9.31
C LEU A 147 -22.68 -6.16 9.09
N LEU A 148 -21.73 -6.00 8.15
CA LEU A 148 -20.63 -6.94 7.91
C LEU A 148 -19.30 -6.20 8.05
N PRO A 149 -18.32 -6.73 8.81
CA PRO A 149 -17.03 -6.05 8.98
C PRO A 149 -16.19 -6.14 7.70
N PRO A 150 -15.71 -5.00 7.15
CA PRO A 150 -14.89 -4.98 5.92
C PRO A 150 -13.68 -5.91 5.98
N ARG A 151 -13.06 -6.05 7.15
CA ARG A 151 -11.91 -6.94 7.38
C ARG A 151 -12.20 -8.43 7.16
N ALA A 152 -13.47 -8.84 7.26
CA ALA A 152 -13.87 -10.21 6.96
C ALA A 152 -14.24 -10.39 5.48
N VAL A 153 -14.80 -9.35 4.86
CA VAL A 153 -15.27 -9.36 3.46
C VAL A 153 -14.12 -9.19 2.46
N ALA A 154 -13.16 -8.30 2.73
CA ALA A 154 -12.05 -8.03 1.82
C ALA A 154 -11.15 -9.26 1.53
N PRO A 155 -10.82 -10.15 2.49
CA PRO A 155 -10.14 -11.40 2.19
C PRO A 155 -10.92 -12.31 1.24
N LEU A 156 -12.25 -12.39 1.39
CA LEU A 156 -13.11 -13.16 0.50
C LEU A 156 -13.01 -12.64 -0.94
N VAL A 157 -13.02 -11.32 -1.15
CA VAL A 157 -12.82 -10.72 -2.47
C VAL A 157 -11.48 -11.14 -3.08
N ARG A 158 -10.41 -11.16 -2.28
CA ARG A 158 -9.07 -11.55 -2.74
C ARG A 158 -9.01 -13.03 -3.15
N GLU A 159 -9.73 -13.89 -2.46
CA GLU A 159 -9.81 -15.31 -2.85
C GLU A 159 -10.68 -15.50 -4.10
N LEU A 160 -11.84 -14.82 -4.17
CA LEU A 160 -12.69 -14.84 -5.37
C LEU A 160 -11.93 -14.38 -6.62
N ALA A 161 -11.11 -13.35 -6.51
CA ALA A 161 -10.31 -12.83 -7.63
C ALA A 161 -9.29 -13.82 -8.21
N LYS A 162 -8.92 -14.87 -7.45
CA LYS A 162 -7.99 -15.91 -7.89
C LYS A 162 -8.68 -17.05 -8.67
N LEU A 163 -10.00 -17.12 -8.61
CA LEU A 163 -10.78 -18.18 -9.23
C LEU A 163 -11.06 -17.89 -10.71
N PRO A 164 -11.23 -18.90 -11.56
CA PRO A 164 -11.75 -18.73 -12.90
C PRO A 164 -13.16 -18.13 -12.89
N GLU A 165 -13.48 -17.37 -13.94
CA GLU A 165 -14.76 -16.63 -14.04
C GLU A 165 -16.03 -17.47 -13.80
N PRO A 166 -16.14 -18.71 -14.31
CA PRO A 166 -17.31 -19.56 -14.01
C PRO A 166 -17.47 -19.87 -12.52
N GLN A 167 -16.37 -20.09 -11.80
CA GLN A 167 -16.40 -20.36 -10.36
C GLN A 167 -16.71 -19.09 -9.55
N GLN A 168 -16.27 -17.93 -10.02
CA GLN A 168 -16.65 -16.65 -9.42
C GLN A 168 -18.17 -16.45 -9.48
N GLU A 169 -18.78 -16.75 -10.62
CA GLU A 169 -20.22 -16.60 -10.83
C GLU A 169 -21.04 -17.57 -9.96
N ASP A 170 -20.59 -18.84 -9.84
CA ASP A 170 -21.24 -19.82 -8.97
C ASP A 170 -21.17 -19.42 -7.49
N LEU A 171 -20.02 -18.93 -7.03
CA LEU A 171 -19.88 -18.44 -5.66
C LEU A 171 -20.67 -17.16 -5.39
N ARG A 172 -20.81 -16.28 -6.38
CA ARG A 172 -21.71 -15.10 -6.26
C ARG A 172 -23.15 -15.53 -6.03
N LYS A 173 -23.62 -16.60 -6.69
CA LYS A 173 -24.98 -17.14 -6.48
C LYS A 173 -25.14 -17.66 -5.04
N VAL A 174 -24.17 -18.43 -4.56
CA VAL A 174 -24.15 -18.94 -3.18
C VAL A 174 -24.15 -17.79 -2.17
N LEU A 175 -23.34 -16.75 -2.41
CA LEU A 175 -23.26 -15.59 -1.51
C LEU A 175 -24.52 -14.71 -1.51
N ARG A 176 -25.38 -14.84 -2.53
CA ARG A 176 -26.65 -14.14 -2.60
C ARG A 176 -27.74 -14.80 -1.78
N ASP A 177 -27.63 -16.09 -1.52
CA ASP A 177 -28.62 -16.84 -0.73
C ASP A 177 -28.44 -16.57 0.76
N GLU A 178 -29.41 -15.88 1.36
CA GLU A 178 -29.41 -15.34 2.73
C GLU A 178 -29.07 -16.31 3.90
N PRO A 179 -29.43 -17.61 3.85
CA PRO A 179 -29.23 -18.49 5.01
C PRO A 179 -27.76 -18.72 5.40
N GLU A 180 -26.82 -18.55 4.46
CA GLU A 180 -25.39 -18.78 4.73
C GLU A 180 -24.65 -17.54 5.25
N LEU A 181 -25.16 -16.34 5.02
CA LEU A 181 -24.58 -15.10 5.54
C LEU A 181 -24.70 -14.98 7.06
N ASP A 182 -25.72 -15.56 7.67
CA ASP A 182 -25.87 -15.59 9.12
C ASP A 182 -24.90 -16.57 9.80
N ARG A 183 -24.41 -17.60 9.09
CA ARG A 183 -23.36 -18.51 9.59
C ARG A 183 -21.98 -17.86 9.67
N ILE A 184 -21.71 -16.82 8.88
CA ILE A 184 -20.44 -16.07 8.95
C ILE A 184 -20.35 -15.26 10.25
N LYS A 185 -21.48 -14.89 10.87
CA LYS A 185 -21.51 -14.21 12.17
C LYS A 185 -21.04 -15.10 13.32
N ASP A 186 -21.35 -16.40 13.26
CA ASP A 186 -21.04 -17.34 14.34
C ASP A 186 -19.56 -17.76 14.39
N VAL A 187 -18.79 -17.54 13.32
CA VAL A 187 -17.36 -17.88 13.24
C VAL A 187 -16.46 -16.75 13.79
N THR A 188 -17.02 -15.57 14.06
CA THR A 188 -16.28 -14.38 14.49
C THR A 188 -16.63 -13.91 15.92
N SER A 189 -17.36 -14.72 16.70
CA SER A 189 -17.66 -14.43 18.11
C SER A 189 -16.68 -15.10 19.07
#